data_259d3bed3d848942ca370933e4e463c2
#
_entry.id   259d3bed3d848942ca370933e4e463c2
#
_cell.length_a   1.000
_cell.length_b   1.000
_cell.length_c   1.000
_cell.angle_alpha   90.00
_cell.angle_beta   90.00
_cell.angle_gamma   90.00
#
_symmetry.space_group_name_H-M   'P 1'
#
loop_
_entity.id
_entity.type
_entity.pdbx_description
1 polymer ?
#
loop_
_entity_poly.entity_id
_entity_poly.type
_entity_poly.pdbx_seq_one_letter_code
_entity_poly.pdbx_strand_id
1 'polypeptide(L)'
;PNRHKMNLPALVVSFLLLIVFVRTASVGLQVLALLIMTAIALVFGWHLVASIGGADMPVVVSMLNSYSGWAAAAAGFMLSNDLLIVTGALVGSSGAILSYIMCKAMNRSFISVIAGGFGTDGSSTGDDQEVGEHREITAEETAELLKNSHSVIITPGYGMAVAQAQYPVAEITEKLRARGINVRFGIHPVAGRLPGHMNVLLAEAKVPYDIVLEMDEINDDFADTDTVLVIGANDTVNPAAQDDPKSPIAGMPVLEVWKAQNVIVFKRSMNTGYAGVQNPLFFKENTHMLFGDAKASVDAILKAL
;
A
#
# COMPACT_ATOMS: atom_id res chain seq x y z
N PRO A 1 14.77 -11.65 18.89
CA PRO A 1 14.09 -12.78 19.55
C PRO A 1 13.39 -12.42 20.87
N ASN A 2 13.69 -11.26 21.48
CA ASN A 2 13.19 -10.94 22.82
C ASN A 2 12.25 -9.72 22.88
N ARG A 3 11.66 -9.30 21.76
CA ARG A 3 10.85 -8.06 21.67
C ARG A 3 9.65 -8.06 22.63
N HIS A 4 8.87 -9.14 22.62
CA HIS A 4 7.70 -9.24 23.48
C HIS A 4 8.03 -9.36 24.96
N LYS A 5 9.21 -9.90 25.29
CA LYS A 5 9.71 -9.94 26.67
C LYS A 5 10.06 -8.57 27.23
N MET A 6 10.38 -7.60 26.37
CA MET A 6 10.62 -6.20 26.78
C MET A 6 9.34 -5.36 26.76
N ASN A 7 8.42 -5.64 25.84
CA ASN A 7 7.18 -4.89 25.69
C ASN A 7 6.21 -5.12 26.86
N LEU A 8 6.11 -6.36 27.35
CA LEU A 8 5.22 -6.70 28.46
C LEU A 8 5.61 -5.97 29.77
N PRO A 9 6.89 -5.96 30.20
CA PRO A 9 7.32 -5.16 31.35
C PRO A 9 7.06 -3.66 31.16
N ALA A 10 7.27 -3.10 29.99
CA ALA A 10 7.00 -1.70 29.71
C ALA A 10 5.52 -1.34 29.90
N LEU A 11 4.61 -2.18 29.41
CA LEU A 11 3.17 -2.03 29.61
C LEU A 11 2.78 -2.16 31.09
N VAL A 12 3.33 -3.13 31.81
CA VAL A 12 3.08 -3.34 33.25
C VAL A 12 3.55 -2.13 34.05
N VAL A 13 4.76 -1.63 33.79
CA VAL A 13 5.29 -0.43 34.45
C VAL A 13 4.45 0.80 34.17
N SER A 14 4.02 0.98 32.92
CA SER A 14 3.12 2.10 32.54
C SER A 14 1.78 2.02 33.29
N PHE A 15 1.22 0.82 33.42
CA PHE A 15 -0.02 0.62 34.16
C PHE A 15 0.13 0.90 35.66
N LEU A 16 1.24 0.45 36.26
CA LEU A 16 1.55 0.75 37.67
C LEU A 16 1.75 2.25 37.90
N LEU A 17 2.43 2.94 36.98
CA LEU A 17 2.59 4.40 37.04
C LEU A 17 1.25 5.14 36.87
N LEU A 18 0.35 4.63 36.06
CA LEU A 18 -1.02 5.16 35.97
C LEU A 18 -1.77 5.03 37.30
N ILE A 19 -1.67 3.91 37.98
CA ILE A 19 -2.26 3.72 39.32
C ILE A 19 -1.66 4.72 40.32
N VAL A 20 -0.35 4.89 40.31
CA VAL A 20 0.33 5.90 41.16
C VAL A 20 -0.17 7.30 40.83
N PHE A 21 -0.27 7.67 39.58
CA PHE A 21 -0.77 8.97 39.14
C PHE A 21 -2.19 9.25 39.68
N VAL A 22 -3.09 8.27 39.59
CA VAL A 22 -4.49 8.42 40.02
C VAL A 22 -4.64 8.43 41.54
N ARG A 23 -3.82 7.65 42.27
CA ARG A 23 -3.94 7.45 43.72
C ARG A 23 -3.20 8.48 44.57
N THR A 24 -2.19 9.12 44.01
CA THR A 24 -1.33 10.05 44.76
C THR A 24 -1.94 11.46 44.84
N ALA A 25 -1.89 12.07 46.02
CA ALA A 25 -2.30 13.44 46.24
C ALA A 25 -1.16 14.45 46.00
N SER A 26 0.08 13.99 45.87
CA SER A 26 1.24 14.86 45.64
C SER A 26 1.37 15.25 44.15
N VAL A 27 1.24 16.51 43.82
CA VAL A 27 1.38 17.04 42.45
C VAL A 27 2.74 16.73 41.85
N GLY A 28 3.81 16.83 42.65
CA GLY A 28 5.17 16.51 42.17
C GLY A 28 5.32 15.06 41.74
N LEU A 29 4.73 14.13 42.48
CA LEU A 29 4.77 12.70 42.14
C LEU A 29 3.87 12.38 40.93
N GLN A 30 2.72 13.07 40.78
CA GLN A 30 1.87 12.96 39.62
C GLN A 30 2.58 13.41 38.35
N VAL A 31 3.26 14.56 38.37
CA VAL A 31 4.03 15.09 37.25
C VAL A 31 5.17 14.14 36.88
N LEU A 32 5.90 13.62 37.88
CA LEU A 32 6.97 12.67 37.63
C LEU A 32 6.45 11.36 36.99
N ALA A 33 5.37 10.80 37.51
CA ALA A 33 4.74 9.61 36.95
C ALA A 33 4.27 9.84 35.49
N LEU A 34 3.69 10.99 35.19
CA LEU A 34 3.25 11.36 33.84
C LEU A 34 4.43 11.48 32.88
N LEU A 35 5.52 12.13 33.29
CA LEU A 35 6.73 12.27 32.47
C LEU A 35 7.37 10.92 32.16
N ILE A 36 7.47 10.02 33.15
CA ILE A 36 8.02 8.67 32.95
C ILE A 36 7.11 7.85 32.03
N MET A 37 5.80 7.88 32.22
CA MET A 37 4.85 7.21 31.31
C MET A 37 4.96 7.71 29.87
N THR A 38 5.10 9.02 29.69
CA THR A 38 5.27 9.63 28.37
C THR A 38 6.56 9.15 27.70
N ALA A 39 7.66 9.12 28.44
CA ALA A 39 8.94 8.63 27.91
C ALA A 39 8.86 7.16 27.52
N ILE A 40 8.24 6.32 28.36
CA ILE A 40 8.02 4.88 28.06
C ILE A 40 7.14 4.72 26.81
N ALA A 41 6.06 5.49 26.70
CA ALA A 41 5.15 5.43 25.56
C ALA A 41 5.83 5.81 24.23
N LEU A 42 6.68 6.84 24.24
CA LEU A 42 7.45 7.27 23.07
C LEU A 42 8.44 6.19 22.61
N VAL A 43 9.21 5.63 23.54
CA VAL A 43 10.18 4.57 23.25
C VAL A 43 9.45 3.31 22.76
N PHE A 44 8.36 2.95 23.42
CA PHE A 44 7.54 1.80 23.05
C PHE A 44 6.96 1.95 21.64
N GLY A 45 6.38 3.11 21.31
CA GLY A 45 5.83 3.40 19.99
C GLY A 45 6.90 3.31 18.91
N TRP A 46 8.07 3.92 19.13
CA TRP A 46 9.18 3.85 18.19
C TRP A 46 9.67 2.40 17.99
N HIS A 47 9.87 1.67 19.07
CA HIS A 47 10.32 0.28 19.02
C HIS A 47 9.34 -0.62 18.27
N LEU A 48 8.04 -0.45 18.50
CA LEU A 48 6.99 -1.24 17.88
C LEU A 48 6.96 -1.03 16.34
N VAL A 49 6.98 0.24 15.91
CA VAL A 49 6.89 0.60 14.49
C VAL A 49 8.19 0.27 13.74
N ALA A 50 9.36 0.52 14.33
CA ALA A 50 10.64 0.23 13.71
C ALA A 50 10.87 -1.28 13.45
N SER A 51 10.09 -2.14 14.09
CA SER A 51 10.19 -3.59 13.95
C SER A 51 9.32 -4.17 12.84
N ILE A 52 8.49 -3.35 12.19
CA ILE A 52 7.51 -3.80 11.20
C ILE A 52 8.17 -3.83 9.82
N GLY A 53 7.94 -4.91 9.08
CA GLY A 53 8.43 -5.05 7.72
C GLY A 53 7.73 -4.09 6.74
N GLY A 54 8.44 -3.67 5.69
CA GLY A 54 7.89 -2.76 4.68
C GLY A 54 6.65 -3.31 3.96
N ALA A 55 6.55 -4.64 3.82
CA ALA A 55 5.39 -5.29 3.21
C ALA A 55 4.08 -5.02 3.97
N ASP A 56 4.14 -4.94 5.30
CA ASP A 56 2.98 -4.74 6.16
C ASP A 56 2.68 -3.25 6.44
N MET A 57 3.49 -2.34 5.90
CA MET A 57 3.40 -0.89 6.15
C MET A 57 2.02 -0.29 5.85
N PRO A 58 1.29 -0.64 4.78
CA PRO A 58 -0.04 -0.09 4.53
C PRO A 58 -1.02 -0.37 5.68
N VAL A 59 -1.00 -1.58 6.22
CA VAL A 59 -1.83 -1.97 7.37
C VAL A 59 -1.46 -1.18 8.61
N VAL A 60 -0.16 -1.00 8.83
CA VAL A 60 0.37 -0.27 10.00
C VAL A 60 -0.05 1.19 9.98
N VAL A 61 0.03 1.86 8.84
CA VAL A 61 -0.41 3.27 8.70
C VAL A 61 -1.88 3.41 9.08
N SER A 62 -2.74 2.52 8.60
CA SER A 62 -4.16 2.50 8.95
C SER A 62 -4.39 2.25 10.44
N MET A 63 -3.61 1.34 11.04
CA MET A 63 -3.70 1.03 12.46
C MET A 63 -3.22 2.16 13.36
N LEU A 64 -2.18 2.90 12.97
CA LEU A 64 -1.73 4.09 13.68
C LEU A 64 -2.79 5.20 13.66
N ASN A 65 -3.53 5.36 12.56
CA ASN A 65 -4.69 6.25 12.52
C ASN A 65 -5.78 5.81 13.52
N SER A 66 -6.02 4.51 13.66
CA SER A 66 -6.94 3.97 14.65
C SER A 66 -6.51 4.34 16.07
N TYR A 67 -5.24 4.17 16.41
CA TYR A 67 -4.71 4.54 17.74
C TYR A 67 -4.85 6.04 18.01
N SER A 68 -4.55 6.88 17.01
CA SER A 68 -4.73 8.33 17.12
C SER A 68 -6.20 8.71 17.33
N GLY A 69 -7.13 8.03 16.67
CA GLY A 69 -8.56 8.21 16.86
C GLY A 69 -9.01 7.89 18.29
N TRP A 70 -8.60 6.76 18.82
CA TRP A 70 -8.90 6.38 20.21
C TRP A 70 -8.29 7.33 21.23
N ALA A 71 -7.08 7.82 20.97
CA ALA A 71 -6.44 8.85 21.82
C ALA A 71 -7.23 10.16 21.80
N ALA A 72 -7.71 10.58 20.63
CA ALA A 72 -8.58 11.76 20.50
C ALA A 72 -9.90 11.59 21.24
N ALA A 73 -10.54 10.42 21.18
CA ALA A 73 -11.74 10.12 21.94
C ALA A 73 -11.48 10.21 23.46
N ALA A 74 -10.39 9.64 23.94
CA ALA A 74 -9.99 9.73 25.34
C ALA A 74 -9.77 11.17 25.79
N ALA A 75 -9.10 11.98 24.97
CA ALA A 75 -8.95 13.42 25.21
C ALA A 75 -10.30 14.15 25.24
N GLY A 76 -11.22 13.75 24.38
CA GLY A 76 -12.60 14.27 24.36
C GLY A 76 -13.35 14.03 25.67
N PHE A 77 -13.21 12.86 26.27
CA PHE A 77 -13.77 12.56 27.59
C PHE A 77 -13.18 13.45 28.69
N MET A 78 -11.86 13.67 28.65
CA MET A 78 -11.17 14.54 29.60
C MET A 78 -11.63 16.00 29.50
N LEU A 79 -11.89 16.46 28.29
CA LEU A 79 -12.26 17.86 27.99
C LEU A 79 -13.79 18.08 27.94
N SER A 80 -14.60 17.05 28.18
CA SER A 80 -16.06 17.09 28.02
C SER A 80 -16.48 17.63 26.63
N ASN A 81 -15.80 17.19 25.60
CA ASN A 81 -16.00 17.61 24.21
C ASN A 81 -16.61 16.46 23.38
N ASP A 82 -17.93 16.53 23.19
CA ASP A 82 -18.66 15.48 22.48
C ASP A 82 -18.24 15.31 21.02
N LEU A 83 -17.89 16.40 20.35
CA LEU A 83 -17.40 16.35 18.96
C LEU A 83 -16.11 15.56 18.87
N LEU A 84 -15.18 15.77 19.79
CA LEU A 84 -13.89 15.09 19.82
C LEU A 84 -14.06 13.61 20.20
N ILE A 85 -15.03 13.27 21.06
CA ILE A 85 -15.37 11.88 21.39
C ILE A 85 -15.88 11.16 20.15
N VAL A 86 -16.88 11.72 19.46
CA VAL A 86 -17.52 11.10 18.31
C VAL A 86 -16.54 10.97 17.14
N THR A 87 -15.83 12.02 16.79
CA THR A 87 -14.86 11.98 15.70
C THR A 87 -13.70 11.03 15.99
N GLY A 88 -13.19 11.02 17.21
CA GLY A 88 -12.16 10.09 17.63
C GLY A 88 -12.59 8.63 17.59
N ALA A 89 -13.82 8.34 18.04
CA ALA A 89 -14.40 7.00 17.97
C ALA A 89 -14.61 6.53 16.53
N LEU A 90 -15.09 7.40 15.64
CA LEU A 90 -15.26 7.09 14.22
C LEU A 90 -13.92 6.80 13.53
N VAL A 91 -12.92 7.64 13.74
CA VAL A 91 -11.58 7.44 13.16
C VAL A 91 -10.93 6.18 13.73
N GLY A 92 -11.04 5.95 15.02
CA GLY A 92 -10.51 4.76 15.68
C GLY A 92 -11.13 3.47 15.15
N SER A 93 -12.45 3.41 15.07
CA SER A 93 -13.18 2.25 14.58
C SER A 93 -12.94 2.00 13.10
N SER A 94 -13.00 3.03 12.28
CA SER A 94 -12.77 2.90 10.83
C SER A 94 -11.35 2.45 10.52
N GLY A 95 -10.33 3.01 11.19
CA GLY A 95 -8.94 2.58 11.02
C GLY A 95 -8.70 1.12 11.40
N ALA A 96 -9.34 0.63 12.47
CA ALA A 96 -9.26 -0.77 12.87
C ALA A 96 -9.92 -1.71 11.84
N ILE A 97 -11.11 -1.36 11.36
CA ILE A 97 -11.85 -2.14 10.35
C ILE A 97 -11.05 -2.18 9.03
N LEU A 98 -10.55 -1.04 8.57
CA LEU A 98 -9.75 -0.96 7.35
C LEU A 98 -8.47 -1.79 7.47
N SER A 99 -7.77 -1.75 8.61
CA SER A 99 -6.58 -2.58 8.87
C SER A 99 -6.90 -4.06 8.81
N TYR A 100 -8.04 -4.47 9.37
CA TYR A 100 -8.50 -5.86 9.32
C TYR A 100 -8.79 -6.31 7.87
N ILE A 101 -9.48 -5.49 7.09
CA ILE A 101 -9.78 -5.76 5.68
C ILE A 101 -8.50 -5.88 4.87
N MET A 102 -7.53 -4.99 5.10
CA MET A 102 -6.23 -5.02 4.40
C MET A 102 -5.42 -6.26 4.77
N CYS A 103 -5.40 -6.68 6.04
CA CYS A 103 -4.75 -7.92 6.46
C CYS A 103 -5.35 -9.13 5.75
N LYS A 104 -6.69 -9.19 5.68
CA LYS A 104 -7.38 -10.25 4.96
C LYS A 104 -7.05 -10.26 3.47
N ALA A 105 -7.02 -9.10 2.83
CA ALA A 105 -6.65 -8.94 1.44
C ALA A 105 -5.19 -9.34 1.14
N MET A 106 -4.29 -9.18 2.11
CA MET A 106 -2.89 -9.59 2.02
C MET A 106 -2.64 -11.05 2.42
N ASN A 107 -3.69 -11.77 2.82
CA ASN A 107 -3.59 -13.13 3.38
C ASN A 107 -2.65 -13.17 4.62
N ARG A 108 -2.73 -12.16 5.46
CA ARG A 108 -1.94 -12.02 6.69
C ARG A 108 -2.83 -12.06 7.92
N SER A 109 -2.33 -12.65 9.01
CA SER A 109 -3.01 -12.57 10.29
C SER A 109 -2.95 -11.15 10.86
N PHE A 110 -4.11 -10.59 11.21
CA PHE A 110 -4.20 -9.27 11.83
C PHE A 110 -3.38 -9.15 13.11
N ILE A 111 -3.43 -10.19 13.96
CA ILE A 111 -2.67 -10.23 15.22
C ILE A 111 -1.16 -10.26 14.94
N SER A 112 -0.70 -11.00 13.93
CA SER A 112 0.73 -11.07 13.60
C SER A 112 1.28 -9.75 13.10
N VAL A 113 0.50 -8.99 12.35
CA VAL A 113 0.89 -7.68 11.85
C VAL A 113 0.95 -6.64 12.97
N ILE A 114 -0.06 -6.61 13.86
CA ILE A 114 -0.10 -5.65 14.97
C ILE A 114 0.96 -5.95 16.03
N ALA A 115 1.13 -7.21 16.37
CA ALA A 115 2.12 -7.62 17.37
C ALA A 115 3.58 -7.43 16.89
N GLY A 116 3.77 -7.23 15.58
CA GLY A 116 5.07 -6.97 14.96
C GLY A 116 6.10 -8.10 15.21
N GLY A 117 6.42 -8.89 14.20
CA GLY A 117 7.58 -9.77 14.25
C GLY A 117 7.33 -11.26 14.47
N PHE A 118 6.16 -11.79 14.18
CA PHE A 118 6.02 -13.22 13.96
C PHE A 118 6.42 -13.57 12.53
N GLY A 119 7.72 -13.89 12.36
CA GLY A 119 8.18 -14.73 11.28
C GLY A 119 8.48 -14.07 9.95
N THR A 120 9.20 -12.98 9.93
CA THR A 120 10.26 -12.79 8.96
C THR A 120 11.38 -12.08 9.68
N ASP A 121 12.37 -12.83 10.13
CA ASP A 121 13.70 -12.27 10.28
C ASP A 121 13.98 -11.60 8.95
N GLY A 122 14.13 -10.26 8.96
CA GLY A 122 14.49 -9.50 7.79
C GLY A 122 15.93 -9.80 7.36
N SER A 123 16.22 -11.04 7.14
CA SER A 123 17.30 -11.46 6.27
C SER A 123 16.75 -11.33 4.86
N SER A 124 16.76 -10.10 4.34
CA SER A 124 16.93 -9.90 2.92
C SER A 124 18.25 -10.58 2.53
N THR A 125 18.25 -11.88 2.43
CA THR A 125 19.15 -12.57 1.53
C THR A 125 18.62 -12.29 0.13
N GLY A 126 18.75 -11.03 -0.26
CA GLY A 126 18.73 -10.63 -1.64
C GLY A 126 20.06 -11.01 -2.26
N ASP A 127 20.42 -12.28 -2.21
CA ASP A 127 21.50 -12.83 -2.99
C ASP A 127 20.91 -13.89 -3.92
N ASP A 128 21.27 -13.75 -5.20
CA ASP A 128 21.08 -14.69 -6.30
C ASP A 128 19.67 -14.83 -6.90
N GLN A 129 18.92 -13.76 -7.05
CA GLN A 129 18.02 -13.73 -8.21
C GLN A 129 18.84 -13.17 -9.40
N GLU A 130 18.94 -13.96 -10.46
CA GLU A 130 19.52 -13.55 -11.72
C GLU A 130 18.97 -12.17 -12.06
N VAL A 131 19.83 -11.17 -12.07
CA VAL A 131 19.51 -9.83 -12.53
C VAL A 131 19.36 -9.96 -14.04
N GLY A 132 18.14 -10.22 -14.49
CA GLY A 132 17.81 -10.24 -15.91
C GLY A 132 18.01 -8.85 -16.52
N GLU A 133 18.14 -8.79 -17.82
CA GLU A 133 18.11 -7.53 -18.55
C GLU A 133 16.67 -7.03 -18.65
N HIS A 134 16.45 -5.78 -18.30
CA HIS A 134 15.17 -5.10 -18.53
C HIS A 134 15.17 -4.48 -19.94
N ARG A 135 13.99 -4.33 -20.50
CA ARG A 135 13.78 -3.66 -21.79
C ARG A 135 13.12 -2.32 -21.55
N GLU A 136 13.64 -1.30 -22.20
CA GLU A 136 13.06 0.05 -22.14
C GLU A 136 12.15 0.29 -23.34
N ILE A 137 11.15 1.15 -23.15
CA ILE A 137 10.22 1.59 -24.17
C ILE A 137 10.03 3.10 -24.06
N THR A 138 9.82 3.77 -25.18
CA THR A 138 9.50 5.19 -25.22
C THR A 138 8.00 5.45 -25.12
N ALA A 139 7.60 6.69 -24.80
CA ALA A 139 6.21 7.07 -24.76
C ALA A 139 5.54 6.95 -26.13
N GLU A 140 6.26 7.26 -27.20
CA GLU A 140 5.79 7.14 -28.58
C GLU A 140 5.54 5.69 -28.98
N GLU A 141 6.47 4.81 -28.67
CA GLU A 141 6.33 3.37 -28.90
C GLU A 141 5.17 2.78 -28.09
N THR A 142 4.99 3.24 -26.85
CA THR A 142 3.86 2.85 -26.01
C THR A 142 2.53 3.31 -26.63
N ALA A 143 2.47 4.53 -27.15
CA ALA A 143 1.28 5.05 -27.83
C ALA A 143 0.93 4.20 -29.07
N GLU A 144 1.93 3.82 -29.88
CA GLU A 144 1.70 2.94 -31.02
C GLU A 144 1.20 1.55 -30.60
N LEU A 145 1.76 1.00 -29.54
CA LEU A 145 1.31 -0.28 -28.97
C LEU A 145 -0.15 -0.19 -28.52
N LEU A 146 -0.53 0.89 -27.86
CA LEU A 146 -1.90 1.12 -27.41
C LEU A 146 -2.88 1.28 -28.57
N LYS A 147 -2.49 1.99 -29.64
CA LYS A 147 -3.31 2.17 -30.85
C LYS A 147 -3.61 0.82 -31.53
N ASN A 148 -2.70 -0.13 -31.47
CA ASN A 148 -2.82 -1.44 -32.08
C ASN A 148 -3.45 -2.50 -31.15
N SER A 149 -3.74 -2.13 -29.91
CA SER A 149 -4.36 -3.03 -28.93
C SER A 149 -5.89 -2.98 -29.05
N HIS A 150 -6.55 -4.10 -28.76
CA HIS A 150 -8.01 -4.21 -28.69
C HIS A 150 -8.49 -4.20 -27.24
N SER A 151 -7.67 -4.68 -26.32
CA SER A 151 -7.95 -4.78 -24.89
C SER A 151 -6.77 -4.24 -24.09
N VAL A 152 -7.04 -3.28 -23.23
CA VAL A 152 -6.07 -2.65 -22.33
C VAL A 152 -6.58 -2.71 -20.90
N ILE A 153 -5.72 -3.10 -19.97
CA ILE A 153 -5.98 -3.03 -18.53
C ILE A 153 -4.95 -2.11 -17.89
N ILE A 154 -5.40 -1.17 -17.09
CA ILE A 154 -4.54 -0.25 -16.32
C ILE A 154 -4.58 -0.69 -14.86
N THR A 155 -3.41 -0.95 -14.28
CA THR A 155 -3.26 -1.30 -12.87
C THR A 155 -2.59 -0.16 -12.12
N PRO A 156 -3.39 0.72 -11.49
CA PRO A 156 -2.84 1.85 -10.75
C PRO A 156 -2.33 1.43 -9.37
N GLY A 157 -1.34 2.16 -8.88
CA GLY A 157 -0.82 2.01 -7.53
C GLY A 157 -0.57 3.37 -6.89
N TYR A 158 0.00 3.35 -5.69
CA TYR A 158 0.25 4.56 -4.91
C TYR A 158 1.11 5.60 -5.64
N GLY A 159 2.05 5.16 -6.48
CA GLY A 159 2.88 6.06 -7.28
C GLY A 159 2.07 6.94 -8.25
N MET A 160 0.95 6.45 -8.78
CA MET A 160 0.03 7.26 -9.58
C MET A 160 -0.58 8.40 -8.76
N ALA A 161 -0.97 8.12 -7.50
CA ALA A 161 -1.50 9.13 -6.59
C ALA A 161 -0.46 10.21 -6.25
N VAL A 162 0.77 9.79 -5.96
CA VAL A 162 1.89 10.70 -5.63
C VAL A 162 2.20 11.64 -6.79
N ALA A 163 2.22 11.11 -8.01
CA ALA A 163 2.46 11.88 -9.22
C ALA A 163 1.25 12.70 -9.70
N GLN A 164 0.08 12.51 -9.08
CA GLN A 164 -1.20 13.09 -9.53
C GLN A 164 -1.50 12.79 -11.00
N ALA A 165 -1.19 11.56 -11.41
CA ALA A 165 -1.33 11.11 -12.79
C ALA A 165 -2.75 10.60 -13.14
N GLN A 166 -3.69 10.57 -12.18
CA GLN A 166 -5.05 10.09 -12.40
C GLN A 166 -5.80 10.88 -13.49
N TYR A 167 -5.58 12.17 -13.61
CA TYR A 167 -6.22 13.01 -14.62
C TYR A 167 -5.76 12.68 -16.05
N PRO A 168 -4.45 12.69 -16.37
CA PRO A 168 -4.00 12.29 -17.70
C PRO A 168 -4.27 10.80 -18.00
N VAL A 169 -4.29 9.93 -16.98
CA VAL A 169 -4.71 8.52 -17.16
C VAL A 169 -6.19 8.44 -17.58
N ALA A 170 -7.05 9.24 -16.98
CA ALA A 170 -8.46 9.33 -17.37
C ALA A 170 -8.61 9.83 -18.82
N GLU A 171 -7.82 10.80 -19.26
CA GLU A 171 -7.82 11.30 -20.63
C GLU A 171 -7.34 10.25 -21.64
N ILE A 172 -6.30 9.47 -21.32
CA ILE A 172 -5.87 8.33 -22.12
C ILE A 172 -7.00 7.30 -22.27
N THR A 173 -7.65 6.98 -21.17
CA THR A 173 -8.78 6.05 -21.13
C THR A 173 -9.90 6.51 -22.07
N GLU A 174 -10.26 7.77 -22.01
CA GLU A 174 -11.29 8.35 -22.88
C GLU A 174 -10.89 8.29 -24.36
N LYS A 175 -9.65 8.68 -24.69
CA LYS A 175 -9.15 8.63 -26.06
C LYS A 175 -9.11 7.22 -26.63
N LEU A 176 -8.66 6.23 -25.85
CA LEU A 176 -8.61 4.84 -26.28
C LEU A 176 -10.01 4.26 -26.47
N ARG A 177 -10.93 4.55 -25.58
CA ARG A 177 -12.33 4.12 -25.71
C ARG A 177 -13.01 4.75 -26.92
N ALA A 178 -12.72 6.01 -27.22
CA ALA A 178 -13.23 6.69 -28.43
C ALA A 178 -12.76 6.01 -29.73
N ARG A 179 -11.64 5.28 -29.69
CA ARG A 179 -11.13 4.46 -30.79
C ARG A 179 -11.71 3.04 -30.84
N GLY A 180 -12.61 2.70 -29.94
CA GLY A 180 -13.22 1.37 -29.84
C GLY A 180 -12.35 0.35 -29.09
N ILE A 181 -11.32 0.78 -28.38
CA ILE A 181 -10.47 -0.07 -27.56
C ILE A 181 -11.16 -0.32 -26.21
N ASN A 182 -11.22 -1.59 -25.78
CA ASN A 182 -11.75 -1.94 -24.48
C ASN A 182 -10.72 -1.64 -23.39
N VAL A 183 -10.98 -0.59 -22.60
CA VAL A 183 -10.09 -0.17 -21.50
C VAL A 183 -10.76 -0.42 -20.17
N ARG A 184 -10.08 -1.13 -19.28
CA ARG A 184 -10.53 -1.41 -17.92
C ARG A 184 -9.41 -1.14 -16.92
N PHE A 185 -9.79 -0.96 -15.66
CA PHE A 185 -8.87 -0.82 -14.54
C PHE A 185 -8.94 -2.06 -13.66
N GLY A 186 -7.78 -2.53 -13.21
CA GLY A 186 -7.65 -3.60 -12.24
C GLY A 186 -7.09 -3.05 -10.92
N ILE A 187 -7.90 -3.08 -9.87
CA ILE A 187 -7.55 -2.50 -8.57
C ILE A 187 -7.19 -3.60 -7.58
N HIS A 188 -5.99 -3.53 -7.05
CA HIS A 188 -5.58 -4.38 -5.95
C HIS A 188 -6.15 -3.84 -4.63
N PRO A 189 -6.64 -4.71 -3.71
CA PRO A 189 -7.25 -4.27 -2.45
C PRO A 189 -6.35 -3.41 -1.56
N VAL A 190 -5.04 -3.58 -1.63
CA VAL A 190 -4.07 -2.78 -0.86
C VAL A 190 -3.34 -1.73 -1.70
N ALA A 191 -3.79 -1.46 -2.93
CA ALA A 191 -3.24 -0.38 -3.73
C ALA A 191 -3.51 0.97 -3.07
N GLY A 192 -2.45 1.73 -2.82
CA GLY A 192 -2.56 3.01 -2.12
C GLY A 192 -2.27 2.91 -0.62
N ARG A 193 -2.91 3.76 0.17
CA ARG A 193 -2.74 3.86 1.63
C ARG A 193 -3.88 3.26 2.43
N LEU A 194 -5.01 3.04 1.79
CA LEU A 194 -6.21 2.46 2.39
C LEU A 194 -7.05 1.76 1.31
N PRO A 195 -7.92 0.82 1.69
CA PRO A 195 -8.83 0.17 0.75
C PRO A 195 -9.68 1.19 0.00
N GLY A 196 -9.81 1.01 -1.32
CA GLY A 196 -10.56 1.92 -2.17
C GLY A 196 -9.87 3.24 -2.53
N HIS A 197 -8.62 3.45 -2.12
CA HIS A 197 -7.90 4.69 -2.43
C HIS A 197 -7.83 4.97 -3.93
N MET A 198 -7.50 3.98 -4.74
CA MET A 198 -7.45 4.13 -6.19
C MET A 198 -8.84 4.37 -6.79
N ASN A 199 -9.87 3.73 -6.27
CA ASN A 199 -11.25 3.92 -6.70
C ASN A 199 -11.69 5.38 -6.52
N VAL A 200 -11.37 5.99 -5.38
CA VAL A 200 -11.67 7.41 -5.11
C VAL A 200 -10.95 8.33 -6.09
N LEU A 201 -9.65 8.11 -6.34
CA LEU A 201 -8.88 8.93 -7.27
C LEU A 201 -9.39 8.83 -8.71
N LEU A 202 -9.78 7.64 -9.15
CA LEU A 202 -10.34 7.43 -10.48
C LEU A 202 -11.74 8.05 -10.59
N ALA A 203 -12.54 8.00 -9.54
CA ALA A 203 -13.83 8.68 -9.49
C ALA A 203 -13.68 10.22 -9.54
N GLU A 204 -12.69 10.75 -8.82
CA GLU A 204 -12.33 12.18 -8.86
C GLU A 204 -11.92 12.61 -10.27
N ALA A 205 -11.17 11.78 -10.98
CA ALA A 205 -10.78 12.00 -12.37
C ALA A 205 -11.91 11.71 -13.38
N LYS A 206 -13.11 11.38 -12.91
CA LYS A 206 -14.31 11.08 -13.71
C LYS A 206 -14.19 9.85 -14.62
N VAL A 207 -13.39 8.88 -14.23
CA VAL A 207 -13.37 7.58 -14.89
C VAL A 207 -14.71 6.86 -14.63
N PRO A 208 -15.36 6.30 -15.67
CA PRO A 208 -16.61 5.57 -15.50
C PRO A 208 -16.46 4.41 -14.51
N TYR A 209 -17.39 4.29 -13.59
CA TYR A 209 -17.34 3.29 -12.51
C TYR A 209 -17.39 1.85 -13.02
N ASP A 210 -18.11 1.62 -14.10
CA ASP A 210 -18.33 0.30 -14.70
C ASP A 210 -17.07 -0.35 -15.30
N ILE A 211 -16.01 0.43 -15.53
CA ILE A 211 -14.72 -0.08 -16.02
C ILE A 211 -13.65 -0.22 -14.94
N VAL A 212 -13.95 0.13 -13.71
CA VAL A 212 -13.06 -0.01 -12.56
C VAL A 212 -13.42 -1.29 -11.80
N LEU A 213 -12.61 -2.33 -11.98
CA LEU A 213 -12.85 -3.68 -11.48
C LEU A 213 -11.89 -4.03 -10.35
N GLU A 214 -12.38 -4.81 -9.41
CA GLU A 214 -11.54 -5.38 -8.35
C GLU A 214 -10.68 -6.53 -8.88
N MET A 215 -9.62 -6.85 -8.15
CA MET A 215 -8.67 -7.91 -8.52
C MET A 215 -9.36 -9.25 -8.80
N ASP A 216 -10.32 -9.64 -7.98
CA ASP A 216 -11.03 -10.92 -8.12
C ASP A 216 -11.88 -10.98 -9.39
N GLU A 217 -12.33 -9.83 -9.89
CA GLU A 217 -13.13 -9.74 -11.11
C GLU A 217 -12.28 -9.73 -12.38
N ILE A 218 -11.04 -9.23 -12.31
CA ILE A 218 -10.22 -8.97 -13.51
C ILE A 218 -9.04 -9.92 -13.66
N ASN A 219 -8.65 -10.63 -12.62
CA ASN A 219 -7.39 -11.38 -12.59
C ASN A 219 -7.33 -12.48 -13.67
N ASP A 220 -8.45 -13.11 -13.98
CA ASP A 220 -8.52 -14.14 -15.02
C ASP A 220 -8.48 -13.56 -16.45
N ASP A 221 -8.77 -12.28 -16.61
CA ASP A 221 -8.85 -11.63 -17.92
C ASP A 221 -7.49 -11.18 -18.45
N PHE A 222 -6.44 -11.19 -17.66
CA PHE A 222 -5.10 -10.79 -18.10
C PHE A 222 -4.57 -11.67 -19.24
N ALA A 223 -4.91 -12.95 -19.27
CA ALA A 223 -4.50 -13.86 -20.33
C ALA A 223 -5.04 -13.45 -21.71
N ASP A 224 -6.20 -12.81 -21.76
CA ASP A 224 -6.87 -12.33 -22.99
C ASP A 224 -6.62 -10.83 -23.24
N THR A 225 -5.72 -10.20 -22.51
CA THR A 225 -5.43 -8.77 -22.59
C THR A 225 -4.23 -8.52 -23.49
N ASP A 226 -4.34 -7.56 -24.40
CA ASP A 226 -3.26 -7.21 -25.33
C ASP A 226 -2.16 -6.40 -24.63
N THR A 227 -2.54 -5.39 -23.86
CA THR A 227 -1.59 -4.50 -23.20
C THR A 227 -2.06 -4.17 -21.76
N VAL A 228 -1.13 -4.24 -20.83
CA VAL A 228 -1.31 -3.79 -19.44
C VAL A 228 -0.40 -2.60 -19.17
N LEU A 229 -0.97 -1.54 -18.60
CA LEU A 229 -0.21 -0.40 -18.09
C LEU A 229 -0.16 -0.47 -16.57
N VAL A 230 1.02 -0.67 -16.02
CA VAL A 230 1.27 -0.67 -14.57
C VAL A 230 1.77 0.72 -14.18
N ILE A 231 0.94 1.50 -13.48
CA ILE A 231 1.23 2.90 -13.18
C ILE A 231 1.35 3.09 -11.67
N GLY A 232 2.58 3.17 -11.19
CA GLY A 232 2.85 3.42 -9.78
C GLY A 232 2.59 2.24 -8.84
N ALA A 233 2.50 1.02 -9.36
CA ALA A 233 2.41 -0.22 -8.60
C ALA A 233 3.73 -1.00 -8.69
N ASN A 234 4.06 -1.77 -7.65
CA ASN A 234 5.23 -2.65 -7.64
C ASN A 234 4.90 -3.99 -6.98
N ASP A 235 4.72 -4.00 -5.66
CA ASP A 235 4.53 -5.25 -4.91
C ASP A 235 3.20 -5.95 -5.26
N THR A 236 2.18 -5.19 -5.64
CA THR A 236 0.85 -5.70 -6.03
C THR A 236 0.82 -6.44 -7.36
N VAL A 237 1.86 -6.32 -8.16
CA VAL A 237 2.04 -6.98 -9.46
C VAL A 237 3.29 -7.89 -9.48
N ASN A 238 3.83 -8.23 -8.33
CA ASN A 238 5.07 -8.98 -8.21
C ASN A 238 4.80 -10.49 -8.20
N PRO A 239 5.27 -11.24 -9.22
CA PRO A 239 5.11 -12.69 -9.26
C PRO A 239 5.84 -13.44 -8.13
N ALA A 240 6.82 -12.83 -7.47
CA ALA A 240 7.51 -13.44 -6.32
C ALA A 240 6.56 -13.75 -5.15
N ALA A 241 5.40 -13.08 -5.06
CA ALA A 241 4.37 -13.41 -4.08
C ALA A 241 3.81 -14.84 -4.25
N GLN A 242 3.84 -15.38 -5.46
CA GLN A 242 3.39 -16.73 -5.78
C GLN A 242 4.55 -17.73 -5.90
N ASP A 243 5.67 -17.30 -6.49
CA ASP A 243 6.76 -18.18 -6.91
C ASP A 243 7.83 -18.37 -5.84
N ASP A 244 8.00 -17.43 -4.91
CA ASP A 244 9.02 -17.46 -3.87
C ASP A 244 8.41 -17.57 -2.46
N PRO A 245 8.42 -18.78 -1.86
CA PRO A 245 7.90 -18.98 -0.51
C PRO A 245 8.67 -18.23 0.60
N LYS A 246 9.88 -17.77 0.30
CA LYS A 246 10.72 -17.03 1.26
C LYS A 246 10.56 -15.51 1.14
N SER A 247 9.85 -15.05 0.12
CA SER A 247 9.59 -13.63 -0.07
C SER A 247 8.79 -13.02 1.09
N PRO A 248 9.10 -11.80 1.53
CA PRO A 248 8.27 -11.08 2.51
C PRO A 248 6.81 -10.91 2.09
N ILE A 249 6.52 -10.98 0.79
CA ILE A 249 5.16 -10.89 0.22
C ILE A 249 4.57 -12.25 -0.14
N ALA A 250 5.24 -13.36 0.20
CA ALA A 250 4.77 -14.70 -0.12
C ALA A 250 3.34 -14.95 0.36
N GLY A 251 2.51 -15.53 -0.51
CA GLY A 251 1.10 -15.83 -0.24
C GLY A 251 0.15 -14.63 -0.37
N MET A 252 0.62 -13.44 -0.66
CA MET A 252 -0.23 -12.30 -0.99
C MET A 252 -0.85 -12.51 -2.38
N PRO A 253 -2.17 -12.42 -2.54
CA PRO A 253 -2.78 -12.35 -3.85
C PRO A 253 -2.27 -11.14 -4.62
N VAL A 254 -1.93 -11.31 -5.88
CA VAL A 254 -1.41 -10.24 -6.74
C VAL A 254 -2.15 -10.18 -8.07
N LEU A 255 -2.10 -9.04 -8.72
CA LEU A 255 -2.58 -8.88 -10.09
C LEU A 255 -1.61 -9.59 -11.04
N GLU A 256 -2.09 -10.59 -11.77
CA GLU A 256 -1.28 -11.47 -12.64
C GLU A 256 -1.04 -10.85 -14.02
N VAL A 257 -0.51 -9.62 -14.03
CA VAL A 257 -0.32 -8.81 -15.24
C VAL A 257 0.62 -9.46 -16.27
N TRP A 258 1.54 -10.31 -15.83
CA TRP A 258 2.49 -11.02 -16.71
C TRP A 258 1.85 -12.01 -17.67
N LYS A 259 0.59 -12.35 -17.49
CA LYS A 259 -0.17 -13.20 -18.41
C LYS A 259 -0.63 -12.47 -19.67
N ALA A 260 -0.62 -11.15 -19.69
CA ALA A 260 -0.95 -10.35 -20.85
C ALA A 260 0.12 -10.45 -21.96
N GLN A 261 -0.22 -10.08 -23.18
CA GLN A 261 0.73 -10.11 -24.29
C GLN A 261 1.85 -9.10 -24.12
N ASN A 262 1.52 -7.88 -23.65
CA ASN A 262 2.48 -6.82 -23.40
C ASN A 262 2.20 -6.14 -22.06
N VAL A 263 3.25 -5.86 -21.31
CA VAL A 263 3.19 -5.15 -20.04
C VAL A 263 4.12 -3.96 -20.09
N ILE A 264 3.59 -2.79 -19.80
CA ILE A 264 4.35 -1.54 -19.70
C ILE A 264 4.35 -1.07 -18.26
N VAL A 265 5.51 -1.02 -17.65
CA VAL A 265 5.68 -0.62 -16.24
C VAL A 265 6.23 0.81 -16.17
N PHE A 266 5.49 1.69 -15.54
CA PHE A 266 5.87 3.09 -15.34
C PHE A 266 6.60 3.20 -14.00
N LYS A 267 7.90 3.44 -14.07
CA LYS A 267 8.76 3.62 -12.88
C LYS A 267 9.78 4.74 -13.11
N ARG A 268 10.23 5.34 -12.02
CA ARG A 268 11.34 6.32 -12.08
C ARG A 268 12.70 5.64 -12.17
N SER A 269 12.85 4.45 -11.59
CA SER A 269 14.09 3.68 -11.55
C SER A 269 13.81 2.22 -11.22
N MET A 270 14.80 1.37 -11.29
CA MET A 270 14.71 -0.05 -10.93
C MET A 270 14.71 -0.32 -9.42
N ASN A 271 14.62 0.69 -8.58
CA ASN A 271 14.57 0.54 -7.13
C ASN A 271 13.35 -0.29 -6.69
N THR A 272 13.53 -1.04 -5.61
CA THR A 272 12.47 -1.86 -4.99
C THR A 272 11.33 -1.01 -4.43
N GLY A 273 10.16 -1.64 -4.24
CA GLY A 273 9.02 -1.04 -3.56
C GLY A 273 9.13 -1.07 -2.03
N TYR A 274 8.02 -0.88 -1.34
CA TYR A 274 7.97 -0.85 0.13
C TYR A 274 8.40 -2.16 0.79
N ALA A 275 8.11 -3.30 0.17
CA ALA A 275 8.51 -4.60 0.67
C ALA A 275 10.03 -4.85 0.57
N GLY A 276 10.75 -4.04 -0.18
CA GLY A 276 12.18 -4.19 -0.39
C GLY A 276 12.56 -5.43 -1.23
N VAL A 277 11.61 -5.99 -1.96
CA VAL A 277 11.76 -7.20 -2.77
C VAL A 277 11.95 -6.83 -4.23
N GLN A 278 12.86 -7.50 -4.91
CA GLN A 278 12.97 -7.37 -6.36
C GLN A 278 11.72 -7.92 -7.05
N ASN A 279 11.37 -7.34 -8.17
CA ASN A 279 10.21 -7.74 -8.93
C ASN A 279 10.63 -8.42 -10.24
N PRO A 280 10.55 -9.76 -10.34
CA PRO A 280 10.88 -10.51 -11.54
C PRO A 280 10.04 -10.14 -12.77
N LEU A 281 8.88 -9.49 -12.58
CA LEU A 281 8.06 -8.98 -13.67
C LEU A 281 8.86 -8.08 -14.62
N PHE A 282 9.76 -7.26 -14.09
CA PHE A 282 10.51 -6.26 -14.88
C PHE A 282 11.48 -6.89 -15.89
N PHE A 283 11.83 -8.15 -15.70
CA PHE A 283 12.76 -8.90 -16.55
C PHE A 283 12.08 -9.91 -17.49
N LYS A 284 10.74 -9.99 -17.44
CA LYS A 284 10.00 -10.90 -18.33
C LYS A 284 10.05 -10.41 -19.77
N GLU A 285 10.00 -11.35 -20.73
CA GLU A 285 10.14 -11.04 -22.16
C GLU A 285 9.05 -10.11 -22.71
N ASN A 286 7.85 -10.16 -22.14
CA ASN A 286 6.70 -9.33 -22.53
C ASN A 286 6.61 -8.01 -21.79
N THR A 287 7.55 -7.70 -20.90
CA THR A 287 7.54 -6.50 -20.05
C THR A 287 8.55 -5.49 -20.56
N HIS A 288 8.11 -4.22 -20.63
CA HIS A 288 8.92 -3.09 -20.98
C HIS A 288 8.82 -2.02 -19.90
N MET A 289 9.95 -1.37 -19.62
CA MET A 289 10.04 -0.31 -18.62
C MET A 289 9.95 1.06 -19.30
N LEU A 290 9.02 1.87 -18.86
CA LEU A 290 8.92 3.28 -19.23
C LEU A 290 9.40 4.13 -18.05
N PHE A 291 10.66 4.56 -18.11
CA PHE A 291 11.27 5.34 -17.03
C PHE A 291 10.88 6.81 -17.10
N GLY A 292 10.70 7.40 -15.95
CA GLY A 292 10.39 8.80 -15.77
C GLY A 292 9.34 9.04 -14.70
N ASP A 293 8.96 10.29 -14.53
CA ASP A 293 7.81 10.68 -13.71
C ASP A 293 6.52 10.15 -14.33
N ALA A 294 5.65 9.56 -13.54
CA ALA A 294 4.44 8.91 -14.03
C ALA A 294 3.52 9.89 -14.80
N LYS A 295 3.33 11.10 -14.27
CA LYS A 295 2.51 12.11 -14.93
C LYS A 295 3.12 12.56 -16.25
N ALA A 296 4.42 12.86 -16.27
CA ALA A 296 5.13 13.27 -17.48
C ALA A 296 5.10 12.18 -18.55
N SER A 297 5.28 10.92 -18.19
CA SER A 297 5.22 9.79 -19.10
C SER A 297 3.81 9.59 -19.68
N VAL A 298 2.78 9.69 -18.85
CA VAL A 298 1.39 9.60 -19.30
C VAL A 298 1.01 10.77 -20.21
N ASP A 299 1.43 11.98 -19.89
CA ASP A 299 1.22 13.18 -20.74
C ASP A 299 1.90 13.02 -22.10
N ALA A 300 3.10 12.46 -22.15
CA ALA A 300 3.82 12.19 -23.39
C ALA A 300 3.09 11.16 -24.27
N ILE A 301 2.55 10.10 -23.67
CA ILE A 301 1.72 9.12 -24.38
C ILE A 301 0.45 9.78 -24.90
N LEU A 302 -0.19 10.61 -24.10
CA LEU A 302 -1.42 11.32 -24.45
C LEU A 302 -1.23 12.23 -25.67
N LYS A 303 -0.08 12.89 -25.79
CA LYS A 303 0.29 13.72 -26.95
C LYS A 303 0.54 12.90 -28.22
N ALA A 304 1.03 11.67 -28.07
CA ALA A 304 1.33 10.76 -29.18
C ALA A 304 0.10 9.94 -29.64
N LEU A 305 -0.97 9.91 -28.86
CA LEU A 305 -2.26 9.30 -29.21
C LEU A 305 -3.13 10.22 -30.08
#